data_f8245d2135a523409bfaff10ec5e8c9f
#
_entry.id   f8245d2135a523409bfaff10ec5e8c9f
#
_cell.length_a   1.000
_cell.length_b   1.000
_cell.length_c   1.000
_cell.angle_alpha   90.00
_cell.angle_beta   90.00
_cell.angle_gamma   90.00
#
_symmetry.space_group_name_H-M   'P 1'
#
loop_
_entity.id
_entity.type
_entity.pdbx_description
1 polymer ?
#
loop_
_entity_poly.entity_id
_entity_poly.type
_entity_poly.pdbx_seq_one_letter_code
_entity_poly.pdbx_strand_id
1 'polypeptide(L)'
;MTGGKKRFAVAAGLVSGAAATVVVAQALATAGSGAVSSYVARGPVSQSVVIGVPETKTATKTVRVRVGRKTVTRRVSFTYDTVSSMMTCGATACDTAYQQLTIQPGGRTGWHTHPGPTFAAVAQGEGTLYHAMSGCPATKYGVGAGFMQPPTEVHNMRNEGSTPLVLWAFYALPPGTSNAAIRVDQPQPAECPNIP
;
A
#
# COMPACT_ATOMS: atom_id res chain seq x y z
N MET A 1 -26.24 85.22 12.04
CA MET A 1 -26.38 84.07 11.11
C MET A 1 -25.43 82.98 11.52
N THR A 2 -25.93 82.06 12.29
CA THR A 2 -25.13 80.99 12.98
C THR A 2 -25.35 79.68 12.28
N GLY A 3 -24.31 79.18 11.63
CA GLY A 3 -24.29 77.92 10.93
C GLY A 3 -23.96 76.76 11.88
N GLY A 4 -24.92 75.92 12.22
CA GLY A 4 -24.75 74.73 13.06
C GLY A 4 -24.07 73.61 12.31
N LYS A 5 -22.90 73.14 12.80
CA LYS A 5 -22.23 71.97 12.33
C LYS A 5 -22.82 70.70 12.98
N LYS A 6 -23.50 69.85 12.23
CA LYS A 6 -23.96 68.58 12.68
C LYS A 6 -22.73 67.60 12.69
N ARG A 7 -22.42 67.08 13.86
CA ARG A 7 -21.42 66.00 14.02
C ARG A 7 -22.15 64.67 13.88
N PHE A 8 -21.76 63.87 12.88
CA PHE A 8 -22.16 62.47 12.77
C PHE A 8 -21.18 61.61 13.59
N ALA A 9 -21.69 60.92 14.60
CA ALA A 9 -20.96 59.92 15.34
C ALA A 9 -21.06 58.59 14.57
N VAL A 10 -19.92 58.06 14.11
CA VAL A 10 -19.82 56.74 13.52
C VAL A 10 -19.56 55.77 14.67
N ALA A 11 -20.54 54.92 14.99
CA ALA A 11 -20.36 53.81 15.92
C ALA A 11 -19.61 52.70 15.21
N ALA A 12 -18.35 52.45 15.60
CA ALA A 12 -17.58 51.30 15.16
C ALA A 12 -18.05 50.08 15.95
N GLY A 13 -18.83 49.21 15.31
CA GLY A 13 -19.17 47.89 15.85
C GLY A 13 -18.00 46.96 15.73
N LEU A 14 -17.42 46.54 16.87
CA LEU A 14 -16.44 45.44 16.96
C LEU A 14 -17.15 44.11 16.71
N VAL A 15 -16.99 43.53 15.53
CA VAL A 15 -17.38 42.16 15.26
C VAL A 15 -16.25 41.29 15.79
N SER A 16 -16.44 40.72 16.98
CA SER A 16 -15.55 39.67 17.52
C SER A 16 -15.80 38.36 16.74
N GLY A 17 -15.04 38.15 15.68
CA GLY A 17 -14.97 36.86 15.00
C GLY A 17 -14.23 35.87 15.87
N ALA A 18 -14.94 34.89 16.46
CA ALA A 18 -14.33 33.71 17.05
C ALA A 18 -13.71 32.87 15.93
N ALA A 19 -12.40 32.93 15.77
CA ALA A 19 -11.66 32.02 14.91
C ALA A 19 -11.73 30.62 15.54
N ALA A 20 -12.58 29.76 15.01
CA ALA A 20 -12.56 28.34 15.33
C ALA A 20 -11.26 27.74 14.76
N THR A 21 -10.26 27.52 15.60
CA THR A 21 -9.08 26.73 15.25
C THR A 21 -9.52 25.29 15.03
N VAL A 22 -9.64 24.88 13.79
CA VAL A 22 -9.77 23.48 13.42
C VAL A 22 -8.42 22.84 13.70
N VAL A 23 -8.28 22.13 14.82
CA VAL A 23 -7.15 21.27 15.08
C VAL A 23 -7.33 20.03 14.21
N VAL A 24 -6.69 20.03 13.04
CA VAL A 24 -6.52 18.81 12.25
C VAL A 24 -5.53 17.95 13.02
N ALA A 25 -6.03 16.93 13.71
CA ALA A 25 -5.18 15.89 14.29
C ALA A 25 -4.50 15.16 13.12
N GLN A 26 -3.24 15.49 12.85
CA GLN A 26 -2.43 14.73 11.91
C GLN A 26 -2.18 13.37 12.56
N ALA A 27 -2.68 12.31 11.95
CA ALA A 27 -2.34 10.95 12.34
C ALA A 27 -0.84 10.78 12.12
N LEU A 28 -0.09 10.58 13.21
CA LEU A 28 1.35 10.34 13.13
C LEU A 28 1.59 8.96 12.53
N ALA A 29 2.57 8.87 11.62
CA ALA A 29 3.01 7.60 11.07
C ALA A 29 3.52 6.68 12.19
N THR A 30 3.20 5.38 12.10
CA THR A 30 3.64 4.41 13.10
C THR A 30 5.05 3.94 12.80
N ALA A 31 6.00 4.34 13.63
CA ALA A 31 7.37 3.88 13.49
C ALA A 31 7.52 2.40 13.87
N GLY A 32 8.44 1.71 13.19
CA GLY A 32 8.89 0.38 13.59
C GLY A 32 9.59 0.41 14.97
N SER A 33 9.56 -0.70 15.68
CA SER A 33 10.22 -0.87 16.96
C SER A 33 10.89 -2.24 17.03
N GLY A 34 12.15 -2.30 17.49
CA GLY A 34 12.91 -3.55 17.57
C GLY A 34 13.19 -4.20 16.21
N ALA A 35 13.05 -3.49 15.10
CA ALA A 35 13.32 -3.93 13.75
C ALA A 35 14.59 -3.26 13.21
N VAL A 36 15.49 -4.08 12.66
CA VAL A 36 16.74 -3.63 12.01
C VAL A 36 16.80 -4.24 10.61
N SER A 37 17.09 -3.42 9.62
CA SER A 37 17.22 -3.88 8.25
C SER A 37 18.56 -3.52 7.64
N SER A 38 19.05 -4.38 6.74
CA SER A 38 20.23 -4.13 5.92
C SER A 38 19.93 -4.47 4.46
N TYR A 39 20.23 -3.56 3.55
CA TYR A 39 20.20 -3.85 2.11
C TYR A 39 21.45 -4.65 1.74
N VAL A 40 21.22 -5.80 1.11
CA VAL A 40 22.29 -6.72 0.73
C VAL A 40 22.76 -6.48 -0.68
N ALA A 41 21.81 -6.24 -1.60
CA ALA A 41 22.08 -5.97 -3.01
C ALA A 41 21.00 -5.08 -3.60
N ARG A 42 21.37 -4.36 -4.65
CA ARG A 42 20.47 -3.53 -5.45
C ARG A 42 20.97 -3.47 -6.89
N GLY A 43 20.05 -3.42 -7.83
CA GLY A 43 20.40 -3.24 -9.24
C GLY A 43 19.17 -2.99 -10.12
N PRO A 44 19.38 -2.33 -11.28
CA PRO A 44 18.34 -2.19 -12.29
C PRO A 44 18.11 -3.51 -13.04
N VAL A 45 16.87 -3.74 -13.46
CA VAL A 45 16.50 -4.79 -14.40
C VAL A 45 16.06 -4.11 -15.70
N SER A 46 16.82 -4.30 -16.76
CA SER A 46 16.58 -3.67 -18.07
C SER A 46 15.67 -4.49 -18.98
N GLN A 47 15.32 -5.71 -18.59
CA GLN A 47 14.42 -6.57 -19.37
C GLN A 47 12.98 -6.27 -19.07
N SER A 48 12.11 -6.52 -20.06
CA SER A 48 10.67 -6.45 -19.83
C SER A 48 10.23 -7.60 -18.91
N VAL A 49 9.65 -7.25 -17.77
CA VAL A 49 9.12 -8.20 -16.79
C VAL A 49 7.72 -7.76 -16.39
N VAL A 50 6.78 -8.70 -16.37
CA VAL A 50 5.43 -8.48 -15.84
C VAL A 50 5.30 -9.29 -14.57
N ILE A 51 5.08 -8.60 -13.45
CA ILE A 51 4.75 -9.23 -12.18
C ILE A 51 3.25 -9.11 -12.00
N GLY A 52 2.56 -10.25 -11.91
CA GLY A 52 1.11 -10.24 -11.81
C GLY A 52 0.53 -11.55 -11.29
N VAL A 53 -0.75 -11.54 -11.02
CA VAL A 53 -1.51 -12.70 -10.56
C VAL A 53 -2.32 -13.25 -11.72
N PRO A 54 -2.28 -14.57 -11.99
CA PRO A 54 -3.17 -15.20 -12.95
C PRO A 54 -4.63 -14.97 -12.56
N GLU A 55 -5.44 -14.58 -13.52
CA GLU A 55 -6.88 -14.38 -13.36
C GLU A 55 -7.62 -15.08 -14.48
N THR A 56 -8.76 -15.70 -14.16
CA THR A 56 -9.71 -16.18 -15.18
C THR A 56 -10.85 -15.17 -15.30
N LYS A 57 -11.02 -14.59 -16.47
CA LYS A 57 -12.09 -13.63 -16.77
C LYS A 57 -13.15 -14.25 -17.66
N THR A 58 -14.40 -13.86 -17.45
CA THR A 58 -15.52 -14.22 -18.33
C THR A 58 -15.87 -13.03 -19.20
N ALA A 59 -15.92 -13.26 -20.51
CA ALA A 59 -16.40 -12.29 -21.49
C ALA A 59 -17.58 -12.85 -22.27
N THR A 60 -18.44 -11.96 -22.75
CA THR A 60 -19.58 -12.32 -23.59
C THR A 60 -19.39 -11.68 -24.96
N LYS A 61 -19.43 -12.51 -26.00
CA LYS A 61 -19.37 -12.07 -27.40
C LYS A 61 -20.68 -12.39 -28.12
N THR A 62 -21.15 -11.44 -28.90
CA THR A 62 -22.27 -11.67 -29.80
C THR A 62 -21.74 -12.21 -31.13
N VAL A 63 -22.16 -13.41 -31.47
CA VAL A 63 -21.77 -14.08 -32.72
C VAL A 63 -22.98 -14.25 -33.64
N ARG A 64 -22.75 -14.11 -34.94
CA ARG A 64 -23.75 -14.44 -35.96
C ARG A 64 -23.47 -15.84 -36.49
N VAL A 65 -24.46 -16.72 -36.32
CA VAL A 65 -24.35 -18.12 -36.74
C VAL A 65 -25.37 -18.38 -37.83
N ARG A 66 -24.95 -19.01 -38.90
CA ARG A 66 -25.86 -19.44 -39.99
C ARG A 66 -26.44 -20.80 -39.64
N VAL A 67 -27.76 -20.86 -39.57
CA VAL A 67 -28.51 -22.10 -39.36
C VAL A 67 -29.39 -22.30 -40.56
N GLY A 68 -29.01 -23.18 -41.48
CA GLY A 68 -29.63 -23.35 -42.79
C GLY A 68 -29.53 -22.06 -43.63
N ARG A 69 -30.66 -21.52 -44.07
CA ARG A 69 -30.74 -20.25 -44.83
C ARG A 69 -30.88 -19.00 -43.95
N LYS A 70 -31.01 -19.15 -42.65
CA LYS A 70 -31.20 -18.03 -41.70
C LYS A 70 -29.90 -17.70 -40.94
N THR A 71 -29.65 -16.42 -40.71
CA THR A 71 -28.61 -15.97 -39.82
C THR A 71 -29.26 -15.61 -38.49
N VAL A 72 -28.79 -16.23 -37.41
CA VAL A 72 -29.23 -15.94 -36.04
C VAL A 72 -28.11 -15.35 -35.25
N THR A 73 -28.44 -14.41 -34.40
CA THR A 73 -27.48 -13.79 -33.47
C THR A 73 -27.57 -14.51 -32.13
N ARG A 74 -26.44 -14.95 -31.62
CA ARG A 74 -26.35 -15.59 -30.31
C ARG A 74 -25.30 -14.89 -29.44
N ARG A 75 -25.59 -14.79 -28.16
CA ARG A 75 -24.61 -14.44 -27.14
C ARG A 75 -23.92 -15.71 -26.67
N VAL A 76 -22.60 -15.69 -26.69
CA VAL A 76 -21.75 -16.77 -26.21
C VAL A 76 -20.84 -16.22 -25.14
N SER A 77 -20.88 -16.83 -23.96
CA SER A 77 -19.94 -16.54 -22.88
C SER A 77 -18.78 -17.52 -22.98
N PHE A 78 -17.57 -16.99 -22.74
CA PHE A 78 -16.35 -17.80 -22.71
C PHE A 78 -15.45 -17.27 -21.61
N THR A 79 -14.67 -18.17 -21.04
CA THR A 79 -13.61 -17.84 -20.08
C THR A 79 -12.27 -17.78 -20.79
N TYR A 80 -11.40 -16.90 -20.33
CA TYR A 80 -10.01 -16.81 -20.78
C TYR A 80 -9.11 -16.43 -19.62
N ASP A 81 -7.90 -16.96 -19.65
CA ASP A 81 -6.89 -16.65 -18.65
C ASP A 81 -6.17 -15.36 -19.03
N THR A 82 -5.92 -14.54 -18.04
CA THR A 82 -5.18 -13.30 -18.15
C THR A 82 -4.32 -13.11 -16.89
N VAL A 83 -3.54 -12.06 -16.87
CA VAL A 83 -2.71 -11.69 -15.72
C VAL A 83 -3.13 -10.29 -15.27
N SER A 84 -3.52 -10.17 -14.02
CA SER A 84 -3.67 -8.87 -13.37
C SER A 84 -2.28 -8.34 -13.04
N SER A 85 -1.82 -7.35 -13.80
CA SER A 85 -0.47 -6.81 -13.65
C SER A 85 -0.37 -5.97 -12.38
N MET A 86 0.49 -6.37 -11.45
CA MET A 86 0.85 -5.56 -10.29
C MET A 86 1.93 -4.55 -10.63
N MET A 87 2.85 -4.93 -11.49
CA MET A 87 3.93 -4.10 -11.97
C MET A 87 4.43 -4.61 -13.31
N THR A 88 4.71 -3.71 -14.22
CA THR A 88 5.32 -4.02 -15.51
C THR A 88 6.63 -3.26 -15.60
N CYS A 89 7.72 -3.99 -15.69
CA CYS A 89 9.02 -3.47 -16.09
C CYS A 89 9.07 -3.54 -17.62
N GLY A 90 8.78 -2.42 -18.28
CA GLY A 90 8.70 -2.36 -19.74
C GLY A 90 9.82 -1.54 -20.35
N ALA A 91 9.46 -0.51 -21.14
CA ALA A 91 10.39 0.40 -21.79
C ALA A 91 11.29 1.18 -20.81
N THR A 92 10.90 1.30 -19.56
CA THR A 92 11.72 1.81 -18.47
C THR A 92 12.13 0.68 -17.56
N ALA A 93 13.42 0.59 -17.20
CA ALA A 93 13.94 -0.40 -16.28
C ALA A 93 13.18 -0.42 -14.94
N CYS A 94 13.17 -1.56 -14.24
CA CYS A 94 12.80 -1.62 -12.83
C CYS A 94 14.06 -1.60 -11.98
N ASP A 95 13.94 -1.07 -10.78
CA ASP A 95 14.94 -1.29 -9.73
C ASP A 95 14.57 -2.52 -8.91
N THR A 96 15.58 -3.28 -8.49
CA THR A 96 15.41 -4.35 -7.53
C THR A 96 16.23 -4.06 -6.28
N ALA A 97 15.71 -4.48 -5.13
CA ALA A 97 16.45 -4.42 -3.89
C ALA A 97 16.26 -5.72 -3.09
N TYR A 98 17.33 -6.15 -2.44
CA TYR A 98 17.34 -7.29 -1.53
C TYR A 98 17.68 -6.80 -0.14
N GLN A 99 16.87 -7.18 0.84
CA GLN A 99 17.00 -6.75 2.21
C GLN A 99 16.90 -7.94 3.16
N GLN A 100 17.76 -7.94 4.18
CA GLN A 100 17.54 -8.74 5.36
C GLN A 100 16.90 -7.87 6.44
N LEU A 101 15.81 -8.34 7.03
CA LEU A 101 15.11 -7.69 8.12
C LEU A 101 15.13 -8.60 9.33
N THR A 102 15.59 -8.08 10.46
CA THR A 102 15.54 -8.77 11.77
C THR A 102 14.61 -8.00 12.70
N ILE A 103 13.61 -8.69 13.25
CA ILE A 103 12.66 -8.13 14.21
C ILE A 103 12.81 -8.88 15.52
N GLN A 104 13.20 -8.15 16.58
CA GLN A 104 13.36 -8.72 17.92
C GLN A 104 12.02 -9.16 18.51
N PRO A 105 11.98 -10.07 19.48
CA PRO A 105 10.76 -10.42 20.21
C PRO A 105 10.01 -9.20 20.71
N GLY A 106 8.69 -9.12 20.45
CA GLY A 106 7.85 -7.95 20.74
C GLY A 106 8.03 -6.78 19.77
N GLY A 107 8.96 -6.88 18.82
CA GLY A 107 9.22 -5.85 17.81
C GLY A 107 8.20 -5.88 16.66
N ARG A 108 8.23 -4.82 15.85
CA ARG A 108 7.34 -4.64 14.70
C ARG A 108 7.95 -3.74 13.65
N THR A 109 7.47 -3.86 12.42
CA THR A 109 7.81 -2.89 11.37
C THR A 109 7.07 -1.57 11.53
N GLY A 110 5.92 -1.53 12.21
CA GLY A 110 4.95 -0.44 12.12
C GLY A 110 4.18 -0.49 10.79
N TRP A 111 3.12 0.29 10.71
CA TRP A 111 2.26 0.36 9.52
C TRP A 111 2.99 1.10 8.39
N HIS A 112 3.06 0.48 7.23
CA HIS A 112 3.76 1.05 6.07
C HIS A 112 3.28 0.42 4.76
N THR A 113 3.74 1.00 3.66
CA THR A 113 3.53 0.50 2.30
C THR A 113 4.86 0.42 1.56
N HIS A 114 4.84 -0.23 0.40
CA HIS A 114 5.93 -0.23 -0.58
C HIS A 114 5.46 0.27 -1.94
N PRO A 115 6.31 0.98 -2.72
CA PRO A 115 5.93 1.51 -4.04
C PRO A 115 5.83 0.43 -5.14
N GLY A 116 6.30 -0.77 -4.85
CA GLY A 116 6.26 -1.92 -5.74
C GLY A 116 6.01 -3.22 -5.00
N PRO A 117 5.74 -4.32 -5.71
CA PRO A 117 5.50 -5.61 -5.09
C PRO A 117 6.72 -6.09 -4.30
N THR A 118 6.45 -6.64 -3.12
CA THR A 118 7.47 -7.16 -2.21
C THR A 118 7.22 -8.64 -1.99
N PHE A 119 8.26 -9.45 -2.16
CA PHE A 119 8.26 -10.87 -1.85
C PHE A 119 9.16 -11.10 -0.65
N ALA A 120 8.67 -11.82 0.35
CA ALA A 120 9.46 -12.11 1.54
C ALA A 120 9.40 -13.59 1.89
N ALA A 121 10.46 -14.06 2.53
CA ALA A 121 10.55 -15.41 3.07
C ALA A 121 11.12 -15.37 4.49
N VAL A 122 10.59 -16.23 5.37
CA VAL A 122 11.04 -16.35 6.75
C VAL A 122 12.22 -17.30 6.81
N ALA A 123 13.36 -16.80 7.27
CA ALA A 123 14.57 -17.59 7.48
C ALA A 123 14.71 -18.06 8.93
N GLN A 124 14.15 -17.35 9.91
CA GLN A 124 14.18 -17.69 11.32
C GLN A 124 12.97 -17.13 12.05
N GLY A 125 12.47 -17.83 13.06
CA GLY A 125 11.37 -17.38 13.91
C GLY A 125 9.99 -17.52 13.25
N GLU A 126 9.02 -16.79 13.78
CA GLU A 126 7.66 -16.67 13.27
C GLU A 126 7.24 -15.20 13.31
N GLY A 127 6.61 -14.73 12.24
CA GLY A 127 6.06 -13.38 12.17
C GLY A 127 4.56 -13.40 11.92
N THR A 128 3.84 -12.43 12.47
CA THR A 128 2.43 -12.17 12.21
C THR A 128 2.31 -10.94 11.33
N LEU A 129 1.81 -11.11 10.12
CA LEU A 129 1.55 -10.03 9.17
C LEU A 129 0.10 -9.58 9.30
N TYR A 130 -0.10 -8.32 9.66
CA TYR A 130 -1.41 -7.66 9.76
C TYR A 130 -1.64 -6.80 8.53
N HIS A 131 -2.88 -6.82 8.02
CA HIS A 131 -3.33 -6.05 6.86
C HIS A 131 -4.35 -4.99 7.27
N ALA A 132 -4.22 -3.78 6.73
CA ALA A 132 -5.14 -2.67 6.98
C ALA A 132 -6.45 -2.83 6.20
N MET A 133 -7.20 -3.85 6.53
CA MET A 133 -8.49 -4.18 5.94
C MET A 133 -9.54 -4.41 7.03
N SER A 134 -10.82 -4.42 6.65
CA SER A 134 -11.92 -4.68 7.59
C SER A 134 -11.69 -5.96 8.40
N GLY A 135 -11.75 -5.84 9.73
CA GLY A 135 -11.47 -6.92 10.66
C GLY A 135 -9.99 -7.16 10.95
N CYS A 136 -9.10 -6.33 10.40
CA CYS A 136 -7.66 -6.40 10.63
C CYS A 136 -7.10 -7.84 10.51
N PRO A 137 -7.25 -8.49 9.35
CA PRO A 137 -6.83 -9.89 9.20
C PRO A 137 -5.33 -10.01 9.41
N ALA A 138 -4.93 -11.12 10.03
CA ALA A 138 -3.54 -11.44 10.31
C ALA A 138 -3.21 -12.86 9.85
N THR A 139 -2.00 -13.02 9.32
CA THR A 139 -1.47 -14.32 8.90
C THR A 139 -0.11 -14.55 9.53
N LYS A 140 0.08 -15.75 10.09
CA LYS A 140 1.37 -16.19 10.65
C LYS A 140 2.23 -16.87 9.60
N TYR A 141 3.50 -16.53 9.59
CA TYR A 141 4.50 -17.08 8.71
C TYR A 141 5.69 -17.58 9.52
N GLY A 142 5.91 -18.91 9.50
CA GLY A 142 7.05 -19.58 10.12
C GLY A 142 8.19 -19.80 9.13
N VAL A 143 9.26 -20.42 9.61
CA VAL A 143 10.46 -20.73 8.79
C VAL A 143 10.09 -21.47 7.51
N GLY A 144 10.62 -21.03 6.39
CA GLY A 144 10.38 -21.57 5.05
C GLY A 144 9.09 -21.08 4.38
N ALA A 145 8.22 -20.37 5.11
CA ALA A 145 7.04 -19.73 4.51
C ALA A 145 7.43 -18.44 3.79
N GLY A 146 6.80 -18.22 2.64
CA GLY A 146 6.94 -16.98 1.87
C GLY A 146 5.58 -16.30 1.70
N PHE A 147 5.62 -15.00 1.47
CA PHE A 147 4.44 -14.19 1.16
C PHE A 147 4.78 -13.07 0.18
N MET A 148 3.74 -12.50 -0.41
CA MET A 148 3.84 -11.37 -1.30
C MET A 148 2.92 -10.26 -0.81
N GLN A 149 3.40 -9.03 -0.91
CA GLN A 149 2.65 -7.81 -0.61
C GLN A 149 2.46 -7.03 -1.90
N PRO A 150 1.21 -6.75 -2.28
CA PRO A 150 0.94 -5.88 -3.42
C PRO A 150 1.50 -4.46 -3.20
N PRO A 151 1.76 -3.71 -4.28
CA PRO A 151 2.10 -2.30 -4.16
C PRO A 151 1.04 -1.54 -3.37
N THR A 152 1.47 -0.59 -2.55
CA THR A 152 0.62 0.32 -1.76
C THR A 152 -0.30 -0.31 -0.71
N GLU A 153 -0.26 -1.63 -0.53
CA GLU A 153 -0.98 -2.28 0.57
C GLU A 153 -0.38 -1.87 1.92
N VAL A 154 -1.25 -1.38 2.83
CA VAL A 154 -0.84 -0.99 4.18
C VAL A 154 -0.80 -2.22 5.08
N HIS A 155 0.37 -2.50 5.66
CA HIS A 155 0.59 -3.68 6.48
C HIS A 155 1.58 -3.43 7.62
N ASN A 156 1.62 -4.36 8.58
CA ASN A 156 2.53 -4.34 9.73
C ASN A 156 2.97 -5.76 10.06
N MET A 157 4.27 -6.04 9.96
CA MET A 157 4.86 -7.31 10.39
C MET A 157 5.27 -7.19 11.86
N ARG A 158 4.85 -8.16 12.67
CA ARG A 158 5.17 -8.23 14.11
C ARG A 158 5.85 -9.54 14.43
N ASN A 159 6.79 -9.49 15.37
CA ASN A 159 7.33 -10.66 16.03
C ASN A 159 6.65 -10.83 17.40
N GLU A 160 5.65 -11.67 17.47
CA GLU A 160 4.90 -12.00 18.68
C GLU A 160 5.45 -13.26 19.39
N GLY A 161 6.54 -13.80 18.84
CA GLY A 161 7.24 -14.94 19.42
C GLY A 161 8.34 -14.54 20.40
N SER A 162 9.09 -15.55 20.86
CA SER A 162 10.18 -15.40 21.84
C SER A 162 11.59 -15.42 21.23
N THR A 163 11.69 -15.69 19.94
CA THR A 163 12.96 -15.73 19.20
C THR A 163 12.99 -14.63 18.14
N PRO A 164 14.17 -14.13 17.73
CA PRO A 164 14.23 -13.17 16.64
C PRO A 164 13.59 -13.70 15.36
N LEU A 165 12.79 -12.86 14.69
CA LEU A 165 12.27 -13.11 13.36
C LEU A 165 13.26 -12.55 12.35
N VAL A 166 13.71 -13.40 11.41
CA VAL A 166 14.57 -12.98 10.29
C VAL A 166 13.84 -13.21 8.98
N LEU A 167 13.70 -12.16 8.19
CA LEU A 167 13.09 -12.18 6.86
C LEU A 167 14.13 -11.81 5.80
N TRP A 168 14.03 -12.46 4.64
CA TRP A 168 14.64 -12.01 3.41
C TRP A 168 13.55 -11.42 2.52
N ALA A 169 13.72 -10.19 2.09
CA ALA A 169 12.77 -9.50 1.24
C ALA A 169 13.42 -9.13 -0.10
N PHE A 170 12.68 -9.35 -1.16
CA PHE A 170 12.96 -8.90 -2.51
C PHE A 170 11.90 -7.88 -2.92
N TYR A 171 12.36 -6.74 -3.40
CA TYR A 171 11.52 -5.65 -3.88
C TYR A 171 11.71 -5.47 -5.38
N ALA A 172 10.59 -5.36 -6.10
CA ALA A 172 10.59 -4.88 -7.48
C ALA A 172 10.00 -3.47 -7.48
N LEU A 173 10.79 -2.48 -7.87
CA LEU A 173 10.54 -1.07 -7.58
C LEU A 173 10.46 -0.24 -8.87
N PRO A 174 9.73 0.87 -8.86
CA PRO A 174 9.84 1.88 -9.92
C PRO A 174 11.30 2.36 -10.07
N PRO A 175 11.73 2.71 -11.29
CA PRO A 175 13.09 3.19 -11.53
C PRO A 175 13.42 4.41 -10.68
N GLY A 176 14.64 4.44 -10.14
CA GLY A 176 15.13 5.55 -9.33
C GLY A 176 14.60 5.61 -7.89
N THR A 177 13.85 4.59 -7.44
CA THR A 177 13.40 4.51 -6.04
C THR A 177 14.61 4.49 -5.11
N SER A 178 14.78 5.48 -4.24
CA SER A 178 15.86 5.50 -3.24
C SER A 178 15.62 4.45 -2.13
N ASN A 179 16.67 4.09 -1.38
CA ASN A 179 16.51 3.17 -0.23
C ASN A 179 15.52 3.70 0.82
N ALA A 180 15.50 5.02 1.04
CA ALA A 180 14.55 5.64 1.96
C ALA A 180 13.08 5.60 1.45
N ALA A 181 12.89 5.48 0.13
CA ALA A 181 11.56 5.46 -0.48
C ALA A 181 11.00 4.04 -0.68
N ILE A 182 11.77 2.99 -0.39
CA ILE A 182 11.28 1.60 -0.47
C ILE A 182 10.18 1.36 0.56
N ARG A 183 10.26 2.03 1.70
CA ARG A 183 9.25 2.00 2.77
C ARG A 183 8.61 3.38 2.92
N VAL A 184 7.30 3.43 2.97
CA VAL A 184 6.52 4.65 3.23
C VAL A 184 5.67 4.43 4.46
N ASP A 185 6.04 5.06 5.58
CA ASP A 185 5.33 4.94 6.84
C ASP A 185 3.90 5.46 6.74
N GLN A 186 2.97 4.75 7.36
CA GLN A 186 1.55 5.04 7.37
C GLN A 186 1.03 5.26 8.80
N PRO A 187 0.00 6.06 8.98
CA PRO A 187 -0.70 6.15 10.26
C PRO A 187 -1.34 4.80 10.62
N GLN A 188 -1.64 4.62 11.89
CA GLN A 188 -2.38 3.43 12.34
C GLN A 188 -3.75 3.40 11.67
N PRO A 189 -4.11 2.31 10.97
CA PRO A 189 -5.41 2.18 10.34
C PRO A 189 -6.54 2.10 11.35
N ALA A 190 -7.66 2.74 11.03
CA ALA A 190 -8.86 2.70 11.87
C ALA A 190 -9.43 1.28 12.01
N GLU A 191 -9.19 0.43 11.00
CA GLU A 191 -9.59 -0.99 10.99
C GLU A 191 -8.79 -1.85 11.98
N CYS A 192 -7.63 -1.35 12.43
CA CYS A 192 -6.68 -2.07 13.29
C CYS A 192 -6.37 -1.28 14.58
N PRO A 193 -7.35 -0.81 15.36
CA PRO A 193 -7.12 0.15 16.46
C PRO A 193 -6.25 -0.42 17.59
N ASN A 194 -6.20 -1.75 17.74
CA ASN A 194 -5.48 -2.44 18.82
C ASN A 194 -4.12 -3.00 18.39
N ILE A 195 -3.68 -2.75 17.15
CA ILE A 195 -2.41 -3.24 16.61
C ILE A 195 -1.48 -2.04 16.40
N PRO A 196 -0.63 -1.70 17.37
CA PRO A 196 0.28 -0.55 17.30
C PRO A 196 1.43 -0.76 16.31
#